data_13ea775e9fc384e3a2dab3039a4e679c
#
_entry.id   13ea775e9fc384e3a2dab3039a4e679c
#
_cell.length_a   1.000
_cell.length_b   1.000
_cell.length_c   1.000
_cell.angle_alpha   90.00
_cell.angle_beta   90.00
_cell.angle_gamma   90.00
#
_symmetry.space_group_name_H-M   'P 1'
#
loop_
_entity.id
_entity.type
_entity.pdbx_description
1 polymer ?
#
loop_
_entity_poly.entity_id
_entity_poly.type
_entity_poly.pdbx_seq_one_letter_code
_entity_poly.pdbx_strand_id
1 'polypeptide(L)'
;MPSAKKQDKFTLVSELAKRRGFFWPSFEIYGGVGGFYTYGPLGALLKRRIEDKFRDFFIRRFGFFEIESSVVMPGKVFEASGHVEHFQEPMVECLKCKRKFRADHLLEEFAGMSSMETEKLSLDEIRKIIVKRDIRCPDCGGEFGEPKYFLTMFATTIGPYSDAVGYGRPEAAQGIFVEFKRLYELSRERLPFGVVQIGHALRNEISPRQGLMRLREFTIIDLEFFFDPEDTRCAPLKEVENETLRFLLGETRLKGSEEITELTVKEALEKGYVKVDWQAFFMVLAKKFMASLGVPPEKQRFIEKLDWEKAHYAVQSFDQEVYLDRWGWTEVSGHAYRTDYDLKQHMKFSRVDMRIFKPAEKPIEREEVKITPIPAKIGPAFKKDAAKIMELLSKVDVKELERSFSTKGFYMLKGFKILPEHVQIIRRKVVERGKRFIPHVVEPSFGSDRLFYVALEYAYQLKENRVVLRFPRDIAPVQVGVYPLVSRDGLPEKAMEVHRMLLNEGFYSEYDESGSIGRRYARADEIGVPLGITVDYQTLEDGTVTIRDRDSWSQVRNKIKALPELLHGYFRFKLDFEDLGEPVET
;
A
#
# COMPACT_ATOMS: atom_id res chain seq x y z
N MET A 1 -45.52 16.39 2.28
CA MET A 1 -44.20 16.50 2.92
C MET A 1 -43.18 15.92 1.94
N PRO A 2 -42.11 16.60 1.54
CA PRO A 2 -41.09 15.99 0.71
C PRO A 2 -40.47 14.85 1.48
N SER A 3 -40.40 13.67 0.88
CA SER A 3 -39.71 12.52 1.45
C SER A 3 -38.27 12.94 1.83
N ALA A 4 -37.93 12.83 3.11
CA ALA A 4 -36.57 13.07 3.55
C ALA A 4 -35.67 12.15 2.70
N LYS A 5 -34.81 12.73 1.86
CA LYS A 5 -33.77 11.96 1.15
C LYS A 5 -33.00 11.19 2.20
N LYS A 6 -33.02 9.86 2.13
CA LYS A 6 -32.23 9.00 3.00
C LYS A 6 -30.78 9.46 2.87
N GLN A 7 -30.19 9.97 3.96
CA GLN A 7 -28.78 10.36 3.98
C GLN A 7 -27.94 9.13 3.63
N ASP A 8 -26.92 9.30 2.79
CA ASP A 8 -26.01 8.22 2.48
C ASP A 8 -25.12 7.90 3.70
N LYS A 9 -24.59 6.69 3.72
CA LYS A 9 -23.81 6.19 4.85
C LYS A 9 -22.55 7.02 5.11
N PHE A 10 -21.90 7.54 4.05
CA PHE A 10 -20.75 8.44 4.18
C PHE A 10 -21.09 9.71 4.97
N THR A 11 -22.23 10.33 4.68
CA THR A 11 -22.67 11.53 5.40
C THR A 11 -22.88 11.21 6.88
N LEU A 12 -23.60 10.13 7.20
CA LEU A 12 -23.85 9.70 8.58
C LEU A 12 -22.54 9.39 9.35
N VAL A 13 -21.62 8.65 8.73
CA VAL A 13 -20.32 8.32 9.30
C VAL A 13 -19.50 9.59 9.52
N SER A 14 -19.46 10.51 8.56
CA SER A 14 -18.67 11.75 8.64
C SER A 14 -19.18 12.70 9.72
N GLU A 15 -20.51 12.83 9.87
CA GLU A 15 -21.14 13.62 10.93
C GLU A 15 -20.84 13.03 12.33
N LEU A 16 -20.95 11.70 12.46
CA LEU A 16 -20.59 11.01 13.70
C LEU A 16 -19.10 11.20 14.00
N ALA A 17 -18.24 10.98 13.00
CA ALA A 17 -16.80 11.08 13.15
C ALA A 17 -16.36 12.47 13.61
N LYS A 18 -16.88 13.52 13.00
CA LYS A 18 -16.61 14.92 13.41
C LYS A 18 -17.09 15.18 14.85
N ARG A 19 -18.32 14.76 15.19
CA ARG A 19 -18.91 14.96 16.51
C ARG A 19 -18.16 14.19 17.62
N ARG A 20 -17.65 13.00 17.31
CA ARG A 20 -16.98 12.11 18.27
C ARG A 20 -15.46 12.19 18.24
N GLY A 21 -14.89 13.08 17.43
CA GLY A 21 -13.44 13.30 17.42
C GLY A 21 -12.65 12.21 16.72
N PHE A 22 -13.19 11.62 15.65
CA PHE A 22 -12.44 10.72 14.78
C PHE A 22 -11.68 11.48 13.69
N PHE A 23 -12.37 12.25 12.85
CA PHE A 23 -11.73 13.08 11.85
C PHE A 23 -12.59 14.26 11.39
N TRP A 24 -11.94 15.29 10.83
CA TRP A 24 -12.58 16.47 10.21
C TRP A 24 -11.65 17.10 9.19
N PRO A 25 -12.17 17.94 8.27
CA PRO A 25 -11.32 18.71 7.35
C PRO A 25 -10.34 19.60 8.09
N SER A 26 -9.07 19.64 7.66
CA SER A 26 -8.07 20.50 8.27
C SER A 26 -8.29 21.97 7.88
N PHE A 27 -7.74 22.87 8.71
CA PHE A 27 -7.69 24.32 8.43
C PHE A 27 -9.08 24.99 8.31
N GLU A 28 -10.12 24.47 8.94
CA GLU A 28 -11.49 25.03 8.87
C GLU A 28 -11.54 26.52 9.24
N ILE A 29 -10.71 26.98 10.20
CA ILE A 29 -10.63 28.39 10.59
C ILE A 29 -10.14 29.32 9.46
N TYR A 30 -9.50 28.76 8.43
CA TYR A 30 -9.04 29.48 7.23
C TYR A 30 -9.87 29.12 5.98
N GLY A 31 -11.06 28.55 6.16
CA GLY A 31 -11.95 28.13 5.08
C GLY A 31 -11.69 26.72 4.55
N GLY A 32 -10.73 26.00 5.15
CA GLY A 32 -10.37 24.63 4.75
C GLY A 32 -9.56 24.57 3.46
N VAL A 33 -8.83 23.47 3.29
CA VAL A 33 -8.12 23.13 2.05
C VAL A 33 -8.46 21.69 1.68
N GLY A 34 -8.99 21.47 0.48
CA GLY A 34 -9.38 20.13 0.02
C GLY A 34 -8.22 19.14 0.06
N GLY A 35 -8.51 17.89 0.45
CA GLY A 35 -7.51 16.82 0.50
C GLY A 35 -6.62 16.81 1.75
N PHE A 36 -6.90 17.64 2.74
CA PHE A 36 -6.24 17.61 4.05
C PHE A 36 -7.26 17.36 5.15
N TYR A 37 -6.97 16.38 6.00
CA TYR A 37 -7.82 16.00 7.13
C TYR A 37 -7.00 15.87 8.40
N THR A 38 -7.64 16.20 9.51
CA THR A 38 -7.07 16.03 10.85
C THR A 38 -7.75 14.85 11.52
N TYR A 39 -6.97 13.94 12.07
CA TYR A 39 -7.43 12.86 12.93
C TYR A 39 -7.51 13.40 14.36
N GLY A 40 -8.71 13.35 14.94
CA GLY A 40 -8.94 13.73 16.32
C GLY A 40 -8.44 12.67 17.31
N PRO A 41 -8.68 12.84 18.62
CA PRO A 41 -8.18 11.93 19.64
C PRO A 41 -8.55 10.46 19.39
N LEU A 42 -9.82 10.16 19.07
CA LEU A 42 -10.25 8.80 18.79
C LEU A 42 -9.77 8.32 17.41
N GLY A 43 -9.71 9.21 16.42
CA GLY A 43 -9.22 8.88 15.10
C GLY A 43 -7.74 8.50 15.08
N ALA A 44 -6.91 9.26 15.80
CA ALA A 44 -5.49 8.96 15.92
C ALA A 44 -5.25 7.60 16.62
N LEU A 45 -6.04 7.27 17.65
CA LEU A 45 -5.97 5.96 18.30
C LEU A 45 -6.41 4.84 17.36
N LEU A 46 -7.56 4.97 16.69
CA LEU A 46 -8.06 3.97 15.75
C LEU A 46 -7.05 3.71 14.62
N LYS A 47 -6.50 4.77 14.03
CA LYS A 47 -5.52 4.66 12.94
C LYS A 47 -4.28 3.89 13.40
N ARG A 48 -3.72 4.23 14.57
CA ARG A 48 -2.57 3.51 15.15
C ARG A 48 -2.90 2.04 15.43
N ARG A 49 -4.09 1.72 15.95
CA ARG A 49 -4.53 0.34 16.17
C ARG A 49 -4.58 -0.47 14.87
N ILE A 50 -5.06 0.13 13.79
CA ILE A 50 -5.07 -0.51 12.46
C ILE A 50 -3.63 -0.75 11.97
N GLU A 51 -2.75 0.24 12.11
CA GLU A 51 -1.32 0.12 11.73
C GLU A 51 -0.58 -0.90 12.61
N ASP A 52 -0.88 -0.97 13.91
CA ASP A 52 -0.32 -1.99 14.80
C ASP A 52 -0.83 -3.40 14.44
N LYS A 53 -2.11 -3.53 14.08
CA LYS A 53 -2.66 -4.78 13.57
C LYS A 53 -1.98 -5.20 12.25
N PHE A 54 -1.65 -4.25 11.38
CA PHE A 54 -0.83 -4.52 10.19
C PHE A 54 0.56 -5.05 10.57
N ARG A 55 1.22 -4.42 11.56
CA ARG A 55 2.52 -4.89 12.09
C ARG A 55 2.44 -6.33 12.59
N ASP A 56 1.37 -6.70 13.28
CA ASP A 56 1.15 -8.08 13.75
C ASP A 56 0.94 -9.04 12.59
N PHE A 57 0.17 -8.65 11.60
CA PHE A 57 -0.20 -9.49 10.46
C PHE A 57 0.96 -9.77 9.52
N PHE A 58 1.78 -8.75 9.21
CA PHE A 58 2.81 -8.80 8.17
C PHE A 58 4.23 -8.77 8.73
N ILE A 59 4.52 -7.92 9.73
CA ILE A 59 5.90 -7.72 10.20
C ILE A 59 6.28 -8.78 11.24
N ARG A 60 5.57 -8.84 12.36
CA ARG A 60 5.93 -9.75 13.46
C ARG A 60 5.81 -11.22 13.07
N ARG A 61 4.77 -11.56 12.33
CA ARG A 61 4.52 -12.94 11.91
C ARG A 61 5.63 -13.52 11.04
N PHE A 62 6.24 -12.71 10.17
CA PHE A 62 7.24 -13.14 9.19
C PHE A 62 8.64 -12.63 9.49
N GLY A 63 8.82 -11.84 10.56
CA GLY A 63 10.12 -11.27 10.92
C GLY A 63 10.65 -10.25 9.90
N PHE A 64 9.75 -9.52 9.23
CA PHE A 64 10.13 -8.47 8.29
C PHE A 64 10.73 -7.27 9.02
N PHE A 65 11.52 -6.49 8.31
CA PHE A 65 12.03 -5.23 8.83
C PHE A 65 10.98 -4.13 8.69
N GLU A 66 10.98 -3.19 9.62
CA GLU A 66 10.29 -1.91 9.47
C GLU A 66 11.33 -0.80 9.48
N ILE A 67 11.23 0.13 8.53
CA ILE A 67 12.09 1.32 8.48
C ILE A 67 11.26 2.60 8.42
N GLU A 68 11.90 3.69 8.78
CA GLU A 68 11.37 5.03 8.59
C GLU A 68 12.40 5.85 7.81
N SER A 69 12.04 6.29 6.60
CA SER A 69 12.88 7.14 5.76
C SER A 69 12.27 8.53 5.59
N SER A 70 13.07 9.48 5.07
CA SER A 70 12.66 10.87 4.93
C SER A 70 11.46 11.04 4.00
N VAL A 71 10.52 11.93 4.37
CA VAL A 71 9.36 12.30 3.51
C VAL A 71 9.82 13.17 2.34
N VAL A 72 10.76 14.09 2.58
CA VAL A 72 11.38 14.90 1.53
C VAL A 72 12.66 14.22 1.06
N MET A 73 12.76 13.98 -0.24
CA MET A 73 13.89 13.30 -0.86
C MET A 73 14.47 14.12 -2.02
N PRO A 74 15.78 13.96 -2.32
CA PRO A 74 16.40 14.59 -3.47
C PRO A 74 15.72 14.22 -4.79
N GLY A 75 15.60 15.17 -5.72
CA GLY A 75 14.96 14.96 -7.03
C GLY A 75 15.51 13.76 -7.81
N LYS A 76 16.82 13.50 -7.71
CA LYS A 76 17.49 12.35 -8.36
C LYS A 76 16.88 10.98 -8.01
N VAL A 77 16.31 10.83 -6.81
CA VAL A 77 15.63 9.59 -6.40
C VAL A 77 14.41 9.35 -7.29
N PHE A 78 13.62 10.41 -7.53
CA PHE A 78 12.40 10.34 -8.32
C PHE A 78 12.62 10.42 -9.82
N GLU A 79 13.75 11.00 -10.26
CA GLU A 79 14.24 10.87 -11.63
C GLU A 79 14.62 9.42 -11.93
N ALA A 80 15.36 8.78 -11.01
CA ALA A 80 15.77 7.38 -11.16
C ALA A 80 14.57 6.44 -11.23
N SER A 81 13.59 6.59 -10.36
CA SER A 81 12.38 5.76 -10.32
C SER A 81 11.36 6.11 -11.41
N GLY A 82 11.54 7.21 -12.17
CA GLY A 82 10.65 7.65 -13.24
C GLY A 82 9.43 8.47 -12.75
N HIS A 83 9.30 8.75 -11.46
CA HIS A 83 8.14 9.49 -10.94
C HIS A 83 8.03 10.91 -11.50
N VAL A 84 9.13 11.62 -11.69
CA VAL A 84 9.11 12.99 -12.25
C VAL A 84 8.54 13.00 -13.67
N GLU A 85 8.76 11.94 -14.43
CA GLU A 85 8.27 11.79 -15.81
C GLU A 85 6.81 11.32 -15.87
N HIS A 86 6.39 10.43 -14.99
CA HIS A 86 5.08 9.75 -15.07
C HIS A 86 3.99 10.34 -14.16
N PHE A 87 4.34 11.13 -13.14
CA PHE A 87 3.36 11.76 -12.24
C PHE A 87 2.83 13.08 -12.79
N GLN A 88 2.42 13.08 -14.06
CA GLN A 88 1.86 14.24 -14.75
C GLN A 88 0.43 13.95 -15.19
N GLU A 89 -0.51 14.82 -14.81
CA GLU A 89 -1.92 14.67 -15.15
C GLU A 89 -2.38 15.84 -16.06
N PRO A 90 -3.22 15.56 -17.07
CA PRO A 90 -3.79 16.59 -17.91
C PRO A 90 -4.76 17.45 -17.10
N MET A 91 -4.55 18.76 -17.08
CA MET A 91 -5.32 19.72 -16.30
C MET A 91 -5.85 20.84 -17.18
N VAL A 92 -7.09 21.27 -16.92
CA VAL A 92 -7.69 22.48 -17.47
C VAL A 92 -8.12 23.45 -16.37
N GLU A 93 -8.07 24.75 -16.65
CA GLU A 93 -8.53 25.80 -15.74
C GLU A 93 -9.78 26.46 -16.32
N CYS A 94 -10.83 26.63 -15.51
CA CYS A 94 -11.99 27.42 -15.89
C CYS A 94 -11.63 28.90 -15.98
N LEU A 95 -11.90 29.53 -17.13
CA LEU A 95 -11.57 30.93 -17.37
C LEU A 95 -12.40 31.90 -16.50
N LYS A 96 -13.61 31.48 -16.06
CA LYS A 96 -14.51 32.28 -15.24
C LYS A 96 -14.23 32.17 -13.75
N CYS A 97 -14.27 30.97 -13.17
CA CYS A 97 -14.13 30.76 -11.72
C CYS A 97 -12.71 30.37 -11.27
N LYS A 98 -11.79 30.22 -12.21
CA LYS A 98 -10.36 29.86 -11.98
C LYS A 98 -10.14 28.50 -11.32
N ARG A 99 -11.18 27.69 -11.18
CA ARG A 99 -11.04 26.32 -10.67
C ARG A 99 -10.36 25.43 -11.69
N LYS A 100 -9.61 24.47 -11.18
CA LYS A 100 -8.82 23.52 -11.98
C LYS A 100 -9.44 22.14 -11.89
N PHE A 101 -9.41 21.43 -13.00
CA PHE A 101 -10.01 20.11 -13.15
C PHE A 101 -9.04 19.16 -13.87
N ARG A 102 -9.11 17.88 -13.55
CA ARG A 102 -8.50 16.86 -14.39
C ARG A 102 -9.25 16.81 -15.70
N ALA A 103 -8.54 16.94 -16.79
CA ALA A 103 -9.16 17.01 -18.10
C ALA A 103 -9.71 15.65 -18.54
N ASP A 104 -9.02 14.56 -18.24
CA ASP A 104 -9.47 13.19 -18.47
C ASP A 104 -10.81 12.90 -17.77
N HIS A 105 -10.94 13.20 -16.47
CA HIS A 105 -12.18 13.01 -15.73
C HIS A 105 -13.35 13.83 -16.29
N LEU A 106 -13.09 15.05 -16.80
CA LEU A 106 -14.14 15.81 -17.47
C LEU A 106 -14.62 15.13 -18.75
N LEU A 107 -13.72 14.49 -19.50
CA LEU A 107 -14.10 13.74 -20.69
C LEU A 107 -14.87 12.46 -20.35
N GLU A 108 -14.48 11.77 -19.30
CA GLU A 108 -15.22 10.59 -18.79
C GLU A 108 -16.67 10.97 -18.40
N GLU A 109 -16.81 12.03 -17.61
CA GLU A 109 -18.10 12.45 -17.06
C GLU A 109 -19.03 13.09 -18.11
N PHE A 110 -18.50 13.98 -18.96
CA PHE A 110 -19.31 14.80 -19.85
C PHE A 110 -19.25 14.40 -21.32
N ALA A 111 -18.24 13.65 -21.76
CA ALA A 111 -18.18 13.08 -23.09
C ALA A 111 -18.52 11.59 -23.16
N GLY A 112 -18.69 10.93 -21.99
CA GLY A 112 -19.02 9.50 -21.91
C GLY A 112 -17.89 8.60 -22.41
N MET A 113 -16.64 9.07 -22.32
CA MET A 113 -15.47 8.30 -22.72
C MET A 113 -15.04 7.37 -21.59
N SER A 114 -14.45 6.25 -21.94
CA SER A 114 -13.80 5.37 -20.95
C SER A 114 -12.45 5.92 -20.52
N SER A 115 -11.95 5.55 -19.34
CA SER A 115 -10.59 5.91 -18.89
C SER A 115 -9.52 5.43 -19.88
N MET A 116 -9.71 4.25 -20.50
CA MET A 116 -8.84 3.74 -21.56
C MET A 116 -8.72 4.67 -22.77
N GLU A 117 -9.81 5.34 -23.13
CA GLU A 117 -9.81 6.29 -24.25
C GLU A 117 -9.16 7.60 -23.86
N THR A 118 -9.44 8.09 -22.64
CA THR A 118 -8.95 9.39 -22.17
C THR A 118 -7.44 9.38 -21.89
N GLU A 119 -6.90 8.30 -21.35
CA GLU A 119 -5.46 8.15 -21.07
C GLU A 119 -4.55 8.19 -22.31
N LYS A 120 -5.09 7.85 -23.47
CA LYS A 120 -4.33 7.85 -24.73
C LYS A 120 -4.31 9.20 -25.44
N LEU A 121 -5.09 10.17 -24.96
CA LEU A 121 -5.26 11.45 -25.64
C LEU A 121 -4.10 12.40 -25.37
N SER A 122 -3.62 13.03 -26.44
CA SER A 122 -2.75 14.20 -26.34
C SER A 122 -3.54 15.43 -25.84
N LEU A 123 -2.83 16.42 -25.31
CA LEU A 123 -3.45 17.67 -24.86
C LEU A 123 -4.25 18.36 -25.97
N ASP A 124 -3.78 18.30 -27.22
CA ASP A 124 -4.49 18.85 -28.38
C ASP A 124 -5.80 18.12 -28.69
N GLU A 125 -5.84 16.80 -28.54
CA GLU A 125 -7.06 16.01 -28.71
C GLU A 125 -8.06 16.27 -27.58
N ILE A 126 -7.60 16.34 -26.33
CA ILE A 126 -8.41 16.74 -25.18
C ILE A 126 -9.06 18.11 -25.44
N ARG A 127 -8.28 19.10 -25.89
CA ARG A 127 -8.80 20.43 -26.27
C ARG A 127 -9.89 20.35 -27.32
N LYS A 128 -9.62 19.63 -28.42
CA LYS A 128 -10.59 19.47 -29.52
C LYS A 128 -11.91 18.87 -29.06
N ILE A 129 -11.85 17.86 -28.17
CA ILE A 129 -13.05 17.20 -27.63
C ILE A 129 -13.83 18.16 -26.72
N ILE A 130 -13.16 18.88 -25.80
CA ILE A 130 -13.77 19.87 -24.91
C ILE A 130 -14.54 20.91 -25.73
N VAL A 131 -13.92 21.46 -26.78
CA VAL A 131 -14.56 22.47 -27.66
C VAL A 131 -15.70 21.85 -28.49
N LYS A 132 -15.46 20.69 -29.13
CA LYS A 132 -16.46 20.04 -29.99
C LYS A 132 -17.72 19.58 -29.24
N ARG A 133 -17.56 19.15 -27.98
CA ARG A 133 -18.66 18.69 -27.13
C ARG A 133 -19.25 19.79 -26.27
N ASP A 134 -18.75 21.03 -26.39
CA ASP A 134 -19.14 22.19 -25.56
C ASP A 134 -19.10 21.88 -24.07
N ILE A 135 -18.04 21.20 -23.60
CA ILE A 135 -17.87 20.87 -22.20
C ILE A 135 -17.59 22.13 -21.41
N ARG A 136 -18.46 22.45 -20.46
CA ARG A 136 -18.40 23.65 -19.63
C ARG A 136 -18.04 23.29 -18.19
N CYS A 137 -17.55 24.29 -17.47
CA CYS A 137 -17.21 24.14 -16.05
C CYS A 137 -18.45 23.69 -15.25
N PRO A 138 -18.39 22.54 -14.54
CA PRO A 138 -19.52 22.03 -13.78
C PRO A 138 -19.93 22.95 -12.62
N ASP A 139 -19.02 23.80 -12.13
CA ASP A 139 -19.26 24.69 -10.99
C ASP A 139 -19.90 26.04 -11.39
N CYS A 140 -19.64 26.55 -12.60
CA CYS A 140 -20.09 27.91 -12.97
C CYS A 140 -20.51 28.09 -14.44
N GLY A 141 -20.48 27.04 -15.26
CA GLY A 141 -20.80 27.08 -16.68
C GLY A 141 -19.80 27.83 -17.57
N GLY A 142 -18.65 28.23 -17.03
CA GLY A 142 -17.61 28.97 -17.78
C GLY A 142 -16.84 28.06 -18.74
N GLU A 143 -16.13 28.70 -19.71
CA GLU A 143 -15.23 28.01 -20.65
C GLU A 143 -13.95 27.56 -19.97
N PHE A 144 -13.32 26.53 -20.53
CA PHE A 144 -11.99 26.09 -20.13
C PHE A 144 -10.88 26.72 -20.97
N GLY A 145 -9.75 26.98 -20.32
CA GLY A 145 -8.50 27.38 -20.99
C GLY A 145 -7.79 26.18 -21.62
N GLU A 146 -6.57 26.42 -22.11
CA GLU A 146 -5.73 25.40 -22.72
C GLU A 146 -5.38 24.30 -21.73
N PRO A 147 -5.51 23.02 -22.14
CA PRO A 147 -5.03 21.90 -21.34
C PRO A 147 -3.51 21.96 -21.18
N LYS A 148 -3.01 21.58 -20.01
CA LYS A 148 -1.58 21.46 -19.72
C LYS A 148 -1.30 20.32 -18.76
N TYR A 149 -0.11 19.74 -18.81
CA TYR A 149 0.30 18.78 -17.80
C TYR A 149 0.60 19.49 -16.47
N PHE A 150 0.18 18.84 -15.40
CA PHE A 150 0.43 19.27 -14.03
C PHE A 150 1.16 18.16 -13.29
N LEU A 151 2.35 18.48 -12.75
CA LEU A 151 3.11 17.54 -11.92
C LEU A 151 2.43 17.39 -10.55
N THR A 152 1.97 16.20 -10.24
CA THR A 152 1.26 15.91 -9.00
C THR A 152 2.19 15.62 -7.81
N MET A 153 3.48 15.93 -7.91
CA MET A 153 4.44 15.90 -6.81
C MET A 153 4.58 17.28 -6.15
N PHE A 154 4.73 17.30 -4.83
CA PHE A 154 5.08 18.51 -4.10
C PHE A 154 6.58 18.81 -4.24
N ALA A 155 6.93 19.81 -5.02
CA ALA A 155 8.32 20.27 -5.17
C ALA A 155 8.72 21.23 -4.05
N THR A 156 9.98 21.14 -3.62
CA THR A 156 10.61 22.05 -2.66
C THR A 156 12.09 22.22 -2.96
N THR A 157 12.77 23.11 -2.25
CA THR A 157 14.23 23.23 -2.27
C THR A 157 14.83 22.60 -1.02
N ILE A 158 15.98 21.94 -1.15
CA ILE A 158 16.72 21.37 -0.02
C ILE A 158 17.85 22.33 0.36
N GLY A 159 17.76 22.92 1.55
CA GLY A 159 18.70 23.93 2.03
C GLY A 159 18.54 25.28 1.33
N PRO A 160 19.56 26.17 1.42
CA PRO A 160 19.49 27.53 0.90
C PRO A 160 19.78 27.64 -0.60
N TYR A 161 20.11 26.55 -1.29
CA TYR A 161 20.50 26.55 -2.70
C TYR A 161 19.29 26.29 -3.59
N SER A 162 19.03 27.18 -4.54
CA SER A 162 17.85 27.13 -5.42
C SER A 162 17.86 25.97 -6.43
N ASP A 163 19.01 25.38 -6.70
CA ASP A 163 19.20 24.24 -7.60
C ASP A 163 19.08 22.87 -6.94
N ALA A 164 19.03 22.84 -5.60
CA ALA A 164 18.84 21.61 -4.84
C ALA A 164 17.35 21.23 -4.76
N VAL A 165 16.79 20.77 -5.89
CA VAL A 165 15.38 20.37 -5.97
C VAL A 165 15.15 19.08 -5.16
N GLY A 166 14.12 19.12 -4.31
CA GLY A 166 13.56 17.98 -3.61
C GLY A 166 12.07 17.86 -3.85
N TYR A 167 11.54 16.69 -3.52
CA TYR A 167 10.10 16.43 -3.58
C TYR A 167 9.62 15.74 -2.32
N GLY A 168 8.40 16.07 -1.92
CA GLY A 168 7.64 15.20 -1.02
C GLY A 168 7.34 13.88 -1.73
N ARG A 169 7.70 12.77 -1.10
CA ARG A 169 7.55 11.44 -1.69
C ARG A 169 6.09 11.11 -1.98
N PRO A 170 5.74 10.62 -3.20
CA PRO A 170 4.38 10.22 -3.55
C PRO A 170 4.02 8.78 -3.11
N GLU A 171 5.04 7.99 -2.70
CA GLU A 171 4.98 6.63 -2.16
C GLU A 171 6.12 6.44 -1.16
N ALA A 172 6.06 5.40 -0.33
CA ALA A 172 7.12 5.13 0.64
C ALA A 172 8.21 4.17 0.11
N ALA A 173 7.93 3.44 -0.96
CA ALA A 173 8.77 2.41 -1.57
C ALA A 173 10.19 2.88 -1.90
N GLN A 174 10.34 4.09 -2.44
CA GLN A 174 11.65 4.60 -2.86
C GLN A 174 12.64 4.75 -1.71
N GLY A 175 12.13 5.01 -0.50
CA GLY A 175 12.94 5.01 0.71
C GLY A 175 13.55 3.65 1.03
N ILE A 176 12.87 2.57 0.69
CA ILE A 176 13.36 1.19 0.86
C ILE A 176 14.41 0.86 -0.21
N PHE A 177 14.13 1.21 -1.48
CA PHE A 177 15.05 0.89 -2.58
C PHE A 177 16.41 1.56 -2.47
N VAL A 178 16.47 2.82 -2.05
CA VAL A 178 17.75 3.53 -1.88
C VAL A 178 18.59 2.96 -0.74
N GLU A 179 17.96 2.35 0.26
CA GLU A 179 18.62 1.70 1.40
C GLU A 179 18.84 0.18 1.21
N PHE A 180 18.48 -0.38 0.06
CA PHE A 180 18.49 -1.82 -0.21
C PHE A 180 19.78 -2.52 0.20
N LYS A 181 20.96 -1.97 -0.12
CA LYS A 181 22.24 -2.61 0.21
C LYS A 181 22.42 -2.81 1.72
N ARG A 182 22.09 -1.79 2.49
CA ARG A 182 22.16 -1.81 3.95
C ARG A 182 21.14 -2.79 4.54
N LEU A 183 19.93 -2.83 3.98
CA LEU A 183 18.88 -3.76 4.40
C LEU A 183 19.22 -5.20 4.08
N TYR A 184 19.87 -5.46 2.94
CA TYR A 184 20.38 -6.78 2.57
C TYR A 184 21.50 -7.25 3.53
N GLU A 185 22.43 -6.38 3.92
CA GLU A 185 23.43 -6.67 4.95
C GLU A 185 22.76 -7.02 6.30
N LEU A 186 21.73 -6.27 6.71
CA LEU A 186 20.98 -6.54 7.94
C LEU A 186 20.22 -7.87 7.88
N SER A 187 19.76 -8.30 6.69
CA SER A 187 19.17 -9.63 6.48
C SER A 187 20.21 -10.77 6.56
N ARG A 188 21.47 -10.45 6.88
CA ARG A 188 22.61 -11.38 6.84
C ARG A 188 22.86 -11.95 5.44
N GLU A 189 22.67 -11.10 4.44
CA GLU A 189 22.81 -11.42 3.02
C GLU A 189 21.93 -12.61 2.56
N ARG A 190 20.72 -12.72 3.12
CA ARG A 190 19.79 -13.80 2.83
C ARG A 190 18.56 -13.28 2.10
N LEU A 191 18.08 -14.08 1.15
CA LEU A 191 16.77 -13.96 0.50
C LEU A 191 15.91 -15.18 0.85
N PRO A 192 14.57 -15.06 0.87
CA PRO A 192 13.83 -13.81 0.70
C PRO A 192 13.77 -13.00 2.01
N PHE A 193 13.51 -11.69 1.91
CA PHE A 193 13.19 -10.84 3.06
C PHE A 193 12.24 -9.72 2.68
N GLY A 194 11.46 -9.26 3.63
CA GLY A 194 10.52 -8.15 3.47
C GLY A 194 10.95 -6.93 4.27
N VAL A 195 10.66 -5.76 3.73
CA VAL A 195 10.85 -4.47 4.40
C VAL A 195 9.57 -3.67 4.28
N VAL A 196 9.10 -3.12 5.39
CA VAL A 196 7.89 -2.30 5.47
C VAL A 196 8.26 -0.88 5.83
N GLN A 197 7.55 0.06 5.24
CA GLN A 197 7.55 1.45 5.66
C GLN A 197 6.12 1.95 5.83
N ILE A 198 5.78 2.37 7.03
CA ILE A 198 4.52 3.07 7.34
C ILE A 198 4.85 4.56 7.48
N GLY A 199 4.29 5.40 6.63
CA GLY A 199 4.63 6.82 6.71
C GLY A 199 3.88 7.70 5.74
N HIS A 200 4.05 9.01 5.92
CA HIS A 200 3.40 10.02 5.08
C HIS A 200 3.90 9.99 3.64
N ALA A 201 2.95 10.13 2.72
CA ALA A 201 3.18 10.37 1.31
C ALA A 201 2.36 11.61 0.87
N LEU A 202 2.81 12.28 -0.17
CA LEU A 202 2.29 13.56 -0.61
C LEU A 202 1.97 13.50 -2.11
N ARG A 203 0.71 13.72 -2.49
CA ARG A 203 0.28 13.86 -3.88
C ARG A 203 -0.49 15.16 -4.07
N ASN A 204 0.04 16.07 -4.88
CA ASN A 204 -0.57 17.38 -5.12
C ASN A 204 -1.77 17.24 -6.06
N GLU A 205 -2.82 16.60 -5.59
CA GLU A 205 -4.06 16.31 -6.33
C GLU A 205 -4.72 17.59 -6.87
N ILE A 206 -5.19 17.56 -8.11
CA ILE A 206 -5.76 18.73 -8.80
C ILE A 206 -7.07 19.19 -8.13
N SER A 207 -7.96 18.27 -7.78
CA SER A 207 -9.25 18.60 -7.13
C SER A 207 -9.75 17.42 -6.28
N PRO A 208 -9.16 17.17 -5.10
CA PRO A 208 -9.58 16.08 -4.25
C PRO A 208 -10.93 16.40 -3.59
N ARG A 209 -11.99 15.68 -4.00
CA ARG A 209 -13.37 15.86 -3.50
C ARG A 209 -14.00 14.58 -2.93
N GLN A 210 -13.17 13.55 -2.66
CA GLN A 210 -13.65 12.22 -2.26
C GLN A 210 -13.41 11.91 -0.77
N GLY A 211 -13.42 12.92 0.11
CA GLY A 211 -13.17 12.70 1.53
C GLY A 211 -11.81 12.06 1.78
N LEU A 212 -11.74 11.08 2.66
CA LEU A 212 -10.53 10.34 2.98
C LEU A 212 -10.05 9.39 1.86
N MET A 213 -10.84 9.20 0.80
CA MET A 213 -10.47 8.32 -0.33
C MET A 213 -9.41 8.94 -1.24
N ARG A 214 -9.30 10.29 -1.27
CA ARG A 214 -8.33 10.99 -2.10
C ARG A 214 -7.77 12.21 -1.37
N LEU A 215 -6.55 12.05 -0.88
CA LEU A 215 -5.86 13.04 -0.04
C LEU A 215 -4.62 13.61 -0.75
N ARG A 216 -4.22 14.81 -0.33
CA ARG A 216 -2.94 15.43 -0.72
C ARG A 216 -1.79 15.01 0.19
N GLU A 217 -2.10 14.76 1.45
CA GLU A 217 -1.21 14.17 2.43
C GLU A 217 -1.91 12.97 3.06
N PHE A 218 -1.30 11.81 3.03
CA PHE A 218 -1.86 10.55 3.50
C PHE A 218 -0.77 9.64 4.06
N THR A 219 -1.17 8.65 4.84
CA THR A 219 -0.25 7.60 5.29
C THR A 219 -0.40 6.38 4.38
N ILE A 220 0.73 5.94 3.85
CA ILE A 220 0.84 4.71 3.07
C ILE A 220 1.64 3.68 3.83
N ILE A 221 1.35 2.41 3.58
CA ILE A 221 2.07 1.25 4.09
C ILE A 221 2.59 0.51 2.87
N ASP A 222 3.87 0.63 2.57
CA ASP A 222 4.51 -0.09 1.49
C ASP A 222 5.36 -1.23 2.05
N LEU A 223 5.16 -2.43 1.52
CA LEU A 223 5.94 -3.62 1.81
C LEU A 223 6.69 -4.04 0.55
N GLU A 224 8.02 -3.97 0.58
CA GLU A 224 8.86 -4.45 -0.49
C GLU A 224 9.45 -5.82 -0.12
N PHE A 225 9.03 -6.84 -0.84
CA PHE A 225 9.48 -8.20 -0.61
C PHE A 225 10.48 -8.64 -1.67
N PHE A 226 11.73 -8.79 -1.26
CA PHE A 226 12.86 -9.12 -2.12
C PHE A 226 13.07 -10.63 -2.19
N PHE A 227 13.18 -11.19 -3.40
CA PHE A 227 13.38 -12.62 -3.60
C PHE A 227 14.26 -12.93 -4.83
N ASP A 228 14.76 -14.15 -4.90
CA ASP A 228 15.53 -14.64 -6.05
C ASP A 228 14.58 -14.98 -7.20
N PRO A 229 14.69 -14.36 -8.39
CA PRO A 229 13.83 -14.67 -9.54
C PRO A 229 13.93 -16.11 -10.05
N GLU A 230 14.98 -16.83 -9.72
CA GLU A 230 15.14 -18.25 -10.06
C GLU A 230 14.61 -19.18 -8.96
N ASP A 231 14.27 -18.63 -7.78
CA ASP A 231 13.64 -19.35 -6.68
C ASP A 231 12.42 -18.58 -6.17
N THR A 232 11.33 -18.72 -6.89
CA THR A 232 10.06 -18.06 -6.57
C THR A 232 9.23 -18.81 -5.53
N ARG A 233 9.72 -19.94 -5.01
CA ARG A 233 8.99 -20.78 -4.06
C ARG A 233 8.64 -20.01 -2.79
N CYS A 234 7.36 -20.03 -2.48
CA CYS A 234 6.80 -19.44 -1.27
C CYS A 234 6.40 -20.58 -0.31
N ALA A 235 7.27 -20.92 0.64
CA ALA A 235 6.99 -22.02 1.56
C ALA A 235 5.67 -21.84 2.34
N PRO A 236 5.29 -20.63 2.82
CA PRO A 236 4.01 -20.39 3.49
C PRO A 236 2.78 -20.53 2.59
N LEU A 237 2.94 -20.56 1.26
CA LEU A 237 1.82 -20.66 0.31
C LEU A 237 0.96 -21.90 0.57
N LYS A 238 1.58 -23.02 0.97
CA LYS A 238 0.87 -24.28 1.28
C LYS A 238 -0.21 -24.14 2.35
N GLU A 239 -0.04 -23.20 3.28
CA GLU A 239 -1.02 -22.92 4.33
C GLU A 239 -2.28 -22.23 3.80
N VAL A 240 -2.18 -21.62 2.62
CA VAL A 240 -3.22 -20.76 2.04
C VAL A 240 -3.58 -21.10 0.59
N GLU A 241 -2.99 -22.15 0.00
CA GLU A 241 -3.20 -22.52 -1.41
C GLU A 241 -4.66 -22.84 -1.75
N ASN A 242 -5.47 -23.26 -0.78
CA ASN A 242 -6.89 -23.56 -0.93
C ASN A 242 -7.80 -22.37 -0.59
N GLU A 243 -7.25 -21.23 -0.19
CA GLU A 243 -8.02 -20.01 0.02
C GLU A 243 -8.54 -19.46 -1.31
N THR A 244 -9.82 -19.12 -1.34
CA THR A 244 -10.46 -18.55 -2.53
C THR A 244 -10.25 -17.05 -2.61
N LEU A 245 -9.85 -16.54 -3.76
CA LEU A 245 -9.80 -15.13 -4.11
C LEU A 245 -10.86 -14.83 -5.18
N ARG A 246 -11.42 -13.63 -5.12
CA ARG A 246 -12.43 -13.13 -6.05
C ARG A 246 -11.76 -12.16 -7.03
N PHE A 247 -11.66 -12.55 -8.29
CA PHE A 247 -10.96 -11.79 -9.32
C PHE A 247 -11.92 -11.12 -10.29
N LEU A 248 -11.63 -9.88 -10.63
CA LEU A 248 -12.09 -9.27 -11.87
C LEU A 248 -10.89 -9.24 -12.84
N LEU A 249 -10.82 -10.28 -13.68
CA LEU A 249 -9.67 -10.51 -14.57
C LEU A 249 -9.63 -9.51 -15.73
N GLY A 250 -8.43 -9.21 -16.21
CA GLY A 250 -8.19 -8.30 -17.32
C GLY A 250 -8.92 -8.71 -18.60
N GLU A 251 -8.96 -10.00 -18.93
CA GLU A 251 -9.69 -10.52 -20.08
C GLU A 251 -11.22 -10.32 -19.99
N THR A 252 -11.78 -10.37 -18.78
CA THR A 252 -13.19 -10.10 -18.51
C THR A 252 -13.49 -8.62 -18.67
N ARG A 253 -12.63 -7.76 -18.14
CA ARG A 253 -12.71 -6.30 -18.27
C ARG A 253 -12.64 -5.83 -19.73
N LEU A 254 -11.75 -6.42 -20.52
CA LEU A 254 -11.59 -6.12 -21.95
C LEU A 254 -12.87 -6.45 -22.77
N LYS A 255 -13.69 -7.38 -22.29
CA LYS A 255 -15.01 -7.71 -22.88
C LYS A 255 -16.14 -6.78 -22.36
N GLY A 256 -15.83 -5.81 -21.49
CA GLY A 256 -16.81 -4.92 -20.88
C GLY A 256 -17.68 -5.61 -19.81
N SER A 257 -17.24 -6.74 -19.26
CA SER A 257 -17.94 -7.49 -18.21
C SER A 257 -17.34 -7.19 -16.84
N GLU A 258 -18.18 -7.20 -15.81
CA GLU A 258 -17.78 -7.13 -14.39
C GLU A 258 -17.95 -8.47 -13.67
N GLU A 259 -18.00 -9.57 -14.41
CA GLU A 259 -18.15 -10.91 -13.86
C GLU A 259 -16.95 -11.29 -12.99
N ILE A 260 -17.23 -11.73 -11.76
CA ILE A 260 -16.21 -12.14 -10.80
C ILE A 260 -15.90 -13.62 -11.01
N THR A 261 -14.62 -13.91 -11.17
CA THR A 261 -14.09 -15.28 -11.19
C THR A 261 -13.57 -15.64 -9.80
N GLU A 262 -14.16 -16.63 -9.16
CA GLU A 262 -13.67 -17.16 -7.88
C GLU A 262 -12.73 -18.33 -8.14
N LEU A 263 -11.50 -18.22 -7.66
CA LEU A 263 -10.45 -19.24 -7.81
C LEU A 263 -9.73 -19.44 -6.49
N THR A 264 -9.35 -20.68 -6.24
CA THR A 264 -8.33 -20.93 -5.21
C THR A 264 -6.99 -20.34 -5.66
N VAL A 265 -6.15 -20.02 -4.70
CA VAL A 265 -4.78 -19.53 -4.98
C VAL A 265 -4.03 -20.50 -5.90
N LYS A 266 -4.15 -21.80 -5.62
CA LYS A 266 -3.57 -22.87 -6.43
C LYS A 266 -4.04 -22.79 -7.88
N GLU A 267 -5.36 -22.73 -8.12
CA GLU A 267 -5.91 -22.60 -9.46
C GLU A 267 -5.48 -21.33 -10.18
N ALA A 268 -5.40 -20.20 -9.46
CA ALA A 268 -4.97 -18.93 -10.04
C ALA A 268 -3.51 -18.97 -10.52
N LEU A 269 -2.63 -19.64 -9.78
CA LEU A 269 -1.23 -19.86 -10.16
C LEU A 269 -1.12 -20.88 -11.31
N GLU A 270 -1.79 -22.04 -11.23
CA GLU A 270 -1.76 -23.07 -12.25
C GLU A 270 -2.30 -22.58 -13.61
N LYS A 271 -3.32 -21.71 -13.61
CA LYS A 271 -3.88 -21.07 -14.79
C LYS A 271 -3.07 -19.87 -15.30
N GLY A 272 -2.05 -19.44 -14.52
CA GLY A 272 -1.20 -18.30 -14.87
C GLY A 272 -1.85 -16.93 -14.70
N TYR A 273 -2.98 -16.83 -14.01
CA TYR A 273 -3.63 -15.56 -13.68
C TYR A 273 -2.81 -14.75 -12.68
N VAL A 274 -2.07 -15.40 -11.79
CA VAL A 274 -1.06 -14.76 -10.95
C VAL A 274 0.31 -15.32 -11.30
N LYS A 275 1.30 -14.45 -11.51
CA LYS A 275 2.59 -14.84 -12.10
C LYS A 275 3.58 -15.44 -11.12
N VAL A 276 3.51 -15.06 -9.84
CA VAL A 276 4.48 -15.50 -8.82
C VAL A 276 3.78 -15.85 -7.51
N ASP A 277 4.27 -16.90 -6.85
CA ASP A 277 3.73 -17.44 -5.60
C ASP A 277 3.66 -16.37 -4.51
N TRP A 278 4.67 -15.53 -4.38
CA TRP A 278 4.72 -14.48 -3.37
C TRP A 278 3.64 -13.43 -3.53
N GLN A 279 3.30 -13.05 -4.78
CA GLN A 279 2.19 -12.12 -5.03
C GLN A 279 0.87 -12.73 -4.60
N ALA A 280 0.59 -13.99 -4.98
CA ALA A 280 -0.61 -14.71 -4.57
C ALA A 280 -0.71 -14.84 -3.04
N PHE A 281 0.39 -15.16 -2.38
CA PHE A 281 0.46 -15.27 -0.93
C PHE A 281 0.07 -13.94 -0.24
N PHE A 282 0.65 -12.82 -0.67
CA PHE A 282 0.33 -11.53 -0.09
C PHE A 282 -1.10 -11.07 -0.38
N MET A 283 -1.67 -11.44 -1.52
CA MET A 283 -3.08 -11.18 -1.81
C MET A 283 -4.01 -11.90 -0.83
N VAL A 284 -3.69 -13.16 -0.44
CA VAL A 284 -4.45 -13.86 0.61
C VAL A 284 -4.31 -13.17 1.96
N LEU A 285 -3.10 -12.77 2.33
CA LEU A 285 -2.88 -12.04 3.58
C LEU A 285 -3.67 -10.73 3.61
N ALA A 286 -3.70 -10.00 2.49
CA ALA A 286 -4.48 -8.78 2.35
C ALA A 286 -5.99 -9.04 2.50
N LYS A 287 -6.53 -10.10 1.87
CA LYS A 287 -7.92 -10.54 2.07
C LYS A 287 -8.23 -10.79 3.55
N LYS A 288 -7.36 -11.56 4.23
CA LYS A 288 -7.53 -11.88 5.66
C LYS A 288 -7.40 -10.64 6.54
N PHE A 289 -6.48 -9.76 6.21
CA PHE A 289 -6.30 -8.49 6.91
C PHE A 289 -7.55 -7.62 6.80
N MET A 290 -8.12 -7.43 5.59
CA MET A 290 -9.36 -6.70 5.40
C MET A 290 -10.53 -7.32 6.17
N ALA A 291 -10.66 -8.66 6.15
CA ALA A 291 -11.67 -9.36 6.94
C ALA A 291 -11.50 -9.09 8.44
N SER A 292 -10.26 -9.01 8.92
CA SER A 292 -9.96 -8.69 10.33
C SER A 292 -10.28 -7.25 10.72
N LEU A 293 -10.47 -6.34 9.76
CA LEU A 293 -10.98 -4.98 9.95
C LEU A 293 -12.52 -4.89 9.89
N GLY A 294 -13.20 -6.02 9.69
CA GLY A 294 -14.65 -6.11 9.64
C GLY A 294 -15.25 -6.11 8.23
N VAL A 295 -14.44 -6.21 7.19
CA VAL A 295 -14.93 -6.28 5.79
C VAL A 295 -15.20 -7.74 5.41
N PRO A 296 -16.44 -8.14 5.13
CA PRO A 296 -16.74 -9.52 4.77
C PRO A 296 -16.16 -9.89 3.40
N PRO A 297 -15.80 -11.17 3.18
CA PRO A 297 -15.11 -11.61 1.96
C PRO A 297 -15.87 -11.32 0.66
N GLU A 298 -17.20 -11.37 0.67
CA GLU A 298 -18.05 -11.07 -0.48
C GLU A 298 -18.06 -9.57 -0.87
N LYS A 299 -17.56 -8.72 0.02
CA LYS A 299 -17.36 -7.27 -0.20
C LYS A 299 -15.91 -6.93 -0.54
N GLN A 300 -15.11 -7.92 -0.89
CA GLN A 300 -13.73 -7.78 -1.34
C GLN A 300 -13.55 -8.39 -2.72
N ARG A 301 -12.75 -7.80 -3.57
CA ARG A 301 -12.30 -8.38 -4.85
C ARG A 301 -10.91 -7.89 -5.21
N PHE A 302 -10.25 -8.61 -6.12
CA PHE A 302 -8.98 -8.20 -6.75
C PHE A 302 -9.22 -7.90 -8.22
N ILE A 303 -8.96 -6.67 -8.63
CA ILE A 303 -9.07 -6.26 -10.03
C ILE A 303 -7.69 -6.28 -10.67
N GLU A 304 -7.56 -7.03 -11.76
CA GLU A 304 -6.32 -7.05 -12.54
C GLU A 304 -6.18 -5.75 -13.34
N LYS A 305 -5.06 -5.06 -13.18
CA LYS A 305 -4.74 -3.86 -13.95
C LYS A 305 -4.40 -4.22 -15.39
N LEU A 306 -4.99 -3.50 -16.31
CA LEU A 306 -4.69 -3.60 -17.73
C LEU A 306 -3.34 -2.95 -18.05
N ASP A 307 -2.75 -3.27 -19.20
CA ASP A 307 -1.38 -2.85 -19.53
C ASP A 307 -1.15 -1.33 -19.47
N TRP A 308 -2.16 -0.53 -19.75
CA TRP A 308 -2.10 0.93 -19.68
C TRP A 308 -2.44 1.52 -18.31
N GLU A 309 -3.05 0.73 -17.41
CA GLU A 309 -3.37 1.14 -16.04
C GLU A 309 -2.25 0.82 -15.05
N LYS A 310 -1.37 -0.12 -15.43
CA LYS A 310 -0.26 -0.53 -14.57
C LYS A 310 0.75 0.59 -14.43
N ALA A 311 1.30 0.73 -13.22
CA ALA A 311 2.49 1.53 -13.05
C ALA A 311 3.62 1.02 -13.97
N HIS A 312 4.41 1.94 -14.50
CA HIS A 312 5.47 1.67 -15.49
C HIS A 312 6.52 0.65 -15.00
N TYR A 313 6.64 0.44 -13.71
CA TYR A 313 7.55 -0.51 -13.08
C TYR A 313 6.97 -1.92 -12.89
N ALA A 314 5.67 -2.12 -13.08
CA ALA A 314 5.00 -3.38 -12.76
C ALA A 314 4.77 -4.25 -14.01
N VAL A 315 5.17 -5.53 -13.94
CA VAL A 315 4.86 -6.54 -14.96
C VAL A 315 3.43 -7.06 -14.78
N GLN A 316 2.97 -7.14 -13.54
CA GLN A 316 1.60 -7.46 -13.17
C GLN A 316 1.20 -6.69 -11.93
N SER A 317 -0.03 -6.22 -11.88
CA SER A 317 -0.59 -5.53 -10.71
C SER A 317 -2.06 -5.86 -10.55
N PHE A 318 -2.47 -6.01 -9.30
CA PHE A 318 -3.87 -6.12 -8.88
C PHE A 318 -4.16 -5.04 -7.85
N ASP A 319 -5.34 -4.42 -7.95
CA ASP A 319 -5.87 -3.65 -6.83
C ASP A 319 -6.82 -4.53 -6.02
N GLN A 320 -6.67 -4.54 -4.70
CA GLN A 320 -7.71 -5.04 -3.82
C GLN A 320 -8.75 -3.94 -3.61
N GLU A 321 -9.97 -4.23 -3.95
CA GLU A 321 -11.09 -3.32 -3.77
C GLU A 321 -12.05 -3.85 -2.71
N VAL A 322 -12.66 -2.92 -1.97
CA VAL A 322 -13.79 -3.17 -1.06
C VAL A 322 -14.99 -2.35 -1.50
N TYR A 323 -16.19 -2.87 -1.24
CA TYR A 323 -17.42 -2.17 -1.60
C TYR A 323 -17.80 -1.17 -0.52
N LEU A 324 -17.86 0.11 -0.88
CA LEU A 324 -18.30 1.22 -0.03
C LEU A 324 -19.63 1.79 -0.55
N ASP A 325 -20.49 2.25 0.36
CA ASP A 325 -21.85 2.67 0.05
C ASP A 325 -21.92 3.82 -0.98
N ARG A 326 -21.04 4.84 -0.82
CA ARG A 326 -21.01 6.01 -1.72
C ARG A 326 -20.26 5.78 -3.02
N TRP A 327 -19.14 5.07 -2.97
CA TRP A 327 -18.21 4.99 -4.11
C TRP A 327 -18.23 3.64 -4.83
N GLY A 328 -18.99 2.67 -4.31
CA GLY A 328 -18.96 1.31 -4.83
C GLY A 328 -17.61 0.64 -4.56
N TRP A 329 -17.12 -0.11 -5.53
CA TRP A 329 -15.83 -0.76 -5.44
C TRP A 329 -14.70 0.26 -5.37
N THR A 330 -13.92 0.21 -4.33
CA THR A 330 -12.90 1.21 -3.99
C THR A 330 -11.60 0.50 -3.61
N GLU A 331 -10.52 0.89 -4.27
CA GLU A 331 -9.17 0.40 -4.01
C GLU A 331 -8.74 0.73 -2.58
N VAL A 332 -8.22 -0.28 -1.86
CA VAL A 332 -7.68 -0.17 -0.50
C VAL A 332 -6.23 -0.62 -0.41
N SER A 333 -5.80 -1.49 -1.32
CA SER A 333 -4.41 -1.90 -1.47
C SER A 333 -4.07 -2.25 -2.92
N GLY A 334 -2.81 -2.07 -3.28
CA GLY A 334 -2.23 -2.50 -4.54
C GLY A 334 -1.28 -3.67 -4.34
N HIS A 335 -1.17 -4.55 -5.33
CA HIS A 335 -0.31 -5.73 -5.30
C HIS A 335 0.46 -5.82 -6.61
N ALA A 336 1.67 -5.29 -6.63
CA ALA A 336 2.50 -5.21 -7.83
C ALA A 336 3.64 -6.24 -7.83
N TYR A 337 3.89 -6.84 -8.98
CA TYR A 337 5.15 -7.53 -9.28
C TYR A 337 6.05 -6.56 -10.04
N ARG A 338 7.00 -5.94 -9.35
CA ARG A 338 7.88 -4.85 -9.83
C ARG A 338 9.12 -5.39 -10.56
N THR A 339 9.42 -6.69 -10.45
CA THR A 339 10.67 -7.30 -10.92
C THR A 339 11.90 -6.63 -10.28
N ASP A 340 12.94 -6.37 -11.04
CA ASP A 340 14.17 -5.70 -10.60
C ASP A 340 14.24 -4.22 -11.05
N TYR A 341 13.12 -3.65 -11.48
CA TYR A 341 13.05 -2.33 -12.11
C TYR A 341 13.72 -1.24 -11.26
N ASP A 342 13.24 -1.03 -10.03
CA ASP A 342 13.72 0.06 -9.18
C ASP A 342 15.20 -0.07 -8.85
N LEU A 343 15.65 -1.26 -8.46
CA LEU A 343 17.06 -1.51 -8.16
C LEU A 343 17.97 -1.29 -9.38
N LYS A 344 17.52 -1.68 -10.59
CA LYS A 344 18.24 -1.39 -11.85
C LYS A 344 18.33 0.10 -12.12
N GLN A 345 17.24 0.83 -11.94
CA GLN A 345 17.23 2.27 -12.19
C GLN A 345 18.12 3.00 -11.19
N HIS A 346 17.99 2.70 -9.89
CA HIS A 346 18.87 3.28 -8.88
C HIS A 346 20.35 2.93 -9.11
N MET A 347 20.65 1.69 -9.52
CA MET A 347 22.01 1.30 -9.92
C MET A 347 22.54 2.15 -11.08
N LYS A 348 21.70 2.39 -12.12
CA LYS A 348 22.07 3.20 -13.29
C LYS A 348 22.34 4.66 -12.91
N PHE A 349 21.47 5.27 -12.10
CA PHE A 349 21.57 6.69 -11.74
C PHE A 349 22.63 6.97 -10.67
N SER A 350 22.76 6.11 -9.66
CA SER A 350 23.73 6.27 -8.58
C SER A 350 25.14 5.75 -8.93
N ARG A 351 25.23 4.85 -9.92
CA ARG A 351 26.43 4.06 -10.25
C ARG A 351 26.87 3.11 -9.12
N VAL A 352 26.02 2.87 -8.14
CA VAL A 352 26.26 1.90 -7.05
C VAL A 352 25.76 0.53 -7.50
N ASP A 353 26.59 -0.51 -7.38
CA ASP A 353 26.20 -1.89 -7.74
C ASP A 353 25.16 -2.43 -6.76
N MET A 354 23.91 -2.60 -7.22
CA MET A 354 22.80 -3.14 -6.44
C MET A 354 22.66 -4.67 -6.57
N ARG A 355 23.54 -5.32 -7.34
CA ARG A 355 23.55 -6.78 -7.46
C ARG A 355 24.04 -7.43 -6.18
N ILE A 356 23.42 -8.54 -5.83
CA ILE A 356 23.83 -9.42 -4.74
C ILE A 356 24.53 -10.65 -5.28
N PHE A 357 25.31 -11.31 -4.44
CA PHE A 357 26.05 -12.53 -4.81
C PHE A 357 25.35 -13.75 -4.23
N LYS A 358 25.01 -14.71 -5.09
CA LYS A 358 24.51 -16.03 -4.70
C LYS A 358 25.63 -17.05 -4.89
N PRO A 359 26.15 -17.66 -3.81
CA PRO A 359 27.11 -18.75 -3.93
C PRO A 359 26.53 -19.92 -4.70
N ALA A 360 27.30 -20.55 -5.56
CA ALA A 360 26.95 -21.82 -6.15
C ALA A 360 27.07 -22.95 -5.13
N GLU A 361 26.19 -23.94 -5.14
CA GLU A 361 26.28 -25.12 -4.27
C GLU A 361 27.62 -25.87 -4.45
N LYS A 362 28.09 -25.92 -5.69
CA LYS A 362 29.43 -26.41 -6.04
C LYS A 362 30.04 -25.45 -7.04
N PRO A 363 31.36 -25.16 -6.91
CA PRO A 363 32.05 -24.35 -7.91
C PRO A 363 31.95 -25.01 -9.29
N ILE A 364 31.59 -24.23 -10.29
CA ILE A 364 31.46 -24.71 -11.67
C ILE A 364 32.76 -24.33 -12.40
N GLU A 365 33.52 -25.33 -12.82
CA GLU A 365 34.66 -25.10 -13.71
C GLU A 365 34.15 -24.94 -15.13
N ARG A 366 34.44 -23.81 -15.75
CA ARG A 366 34.20 -23.63 -17.19
C ARG A 366 35.45 -23.11 -17.88
N GLU A 367 35.59 -23.46 -19.13
CA GLU A 367 36.61 -22.88 -19.98
C GLU A 367 36.11 -21.56 -20.55
N GLU A 368 36.72 -20.45 -20.12
CA GLU A 368 36.49 -19.14 -20.73
C GLU A 368 37.45 -19.00 -21.92
N VAL A 369 36.88 -18.84 -23.11
CA VAL A 369 37.67 -18.65 -24.33
C VAL A 369 37.50 -17.20 -24.78
N LYS A 370 38.59 -16.45 -24.81
CA LYS A 370 38.58 -15.04 -25.17
C LYS A 370 39.47 -14.75 -26.35
N ILE A 371 38.95 -14.01 -27.34
CA ILE A 371 39.72 -13.47 -28.41
C ILE A 371 40.43 -12.20 -27.92
N THR A 372 41.75 -12.19 -27.98
CA THR A 372 42.54 -11.01 -27.68
C THR A 372 43.20 -10.53 -28.97
N PRO A 373 42.80 -9.36 -29.48
CA PRO A 373 43.46 -8.75 -30.63
C PRO A 373 44.91 -8.46 -30.32
N ILE A 374 45.80 -8.66 -31.29
CA ILE A 374 47.24 -8.36 -31.17
C ILE A 374 47.54 -6.99 -31.80
N PRO A 375 47.64 -5.90 -31.00
CA PRO A 375 47.77 -4.54 -31.54
C PRO A 375 48.98 -4.34 -32.43
N ALA A 376 50.09 -5.03 -32.10
CA ALA A 376 51.35 -4.98 -32.88
C ALA A 376 51.21 -5.55 -34.30
N LYS A 377 50.22 -6.42 -34.55
CA LYS A 377 49.90 -7.00 -35.85
C LYS A 377 48.75 -6.27 -36.57
N ILE A 378 47.74 -5.87 -35.79
CA ILE A 378 46.56 -5.17 -36.31
C ILE A 378 46.89 -3.74 -36.73
N GLY A 379 47.70 -3.02 -35.97
CA GLY A 379 48.05 -1.62 -36.26
C GLY A 379 48.69 -1.45 -37.66
N PRO A 380 49.76 -2.16 -38.01
CA PRO A 380 50.40 -2.07 -39.31
C PRO A 380 49.49 -2.55 -40.44
N ALA A 381 48.68 -3.61 -40.22
CA ALA A 381 47.83 -4.21 -41.22
C ALA A 381 46.62 -3.34 -41.59
N PHE A 382 45.98 -2.68 -40.62
CA PHE A 382 44.71 -1.96 -40.79
C PHE A 382 44.77 -0.45 -40.54
N LYS A 383 45.92 0.08 -40.15
CA LYS A 383 46.18 1.53 -39.99
C LYS A 383 45.04 2.26 -39.26
N LYS A 384 44.34 3.16 -39.95
CA LYS A 384 43.24 3.98 -39.39
C LYS A 384 42.05 3.15 -38.88
N ASP A 385 41.85 1.94 -39.36
CA ASP A 385 40.73 1.09 -38.96
C ASP A 385 41.09 0.14 -37.80
N ALA A 386 42.34 0.13 -37.33
CA ALA A 386 42.83 -0.79 -36.32
C ALA A 386 42.01 -0.76 -35.00
N ALA A 387 41.69 0.40 -34.48
CA ALA A 387 40.90 0.54 -33.24
C ALA A 387 39.49 -0.07 -33.39
N LYS A 388 38.83 0.20 -34.48
CA LYS A 388 37.51 -0.34 -34.80
C LYS A 388 37.52 -1.86 -34.95
N ILE A 389 38.56 -2.40 -35.63
CA ILE A 389 38.72 -3.85 -35.80
C ILE A 389 38.99 -4.52 -34.45
N MET A 390 39.81 -3.97 -33.58
CA MET A 390 40.06 -4.52 -32.25
C MET A 390 38.78 -4.58 -31.42
N GLU A 391 37.93 -3.53 -31.44
CA GLU A 391 36.63 -3.54 -30.77
C GLU A 391 35.69 -4.61 -31.37
N LEU A 392 35.60 -4.70 -32.67
CA LEU A 392 34.75 -5.69 -33.34
C LEU A 392 35.20 -7.12 -33.06
N LEU A 393 36.49 -7.40 -33.05
CA LEU A 393 37.06 -8.71 -32.74
C LEU A 393 36.73 -9.21 -31.35
N SER A 394 36.61 -8.32 -30.36
CA SER A 394 36.23 -8.70 -28.99
C SER A 394 34.78 -9.20 -28.87
N LYS A 395 33.98 -8.98 -29.91
CA LYS A 395 32.54 -9.37 -29.98
C LYS A 395 32.27 -10.56 -30.90
N VAL A 396 33.31 -11.12 -31.53
CA VAL A 396 33.17 -12.26 -32.47
C VAL A 396 33.02 -13.57 -31.69
N ASP A 397 32.17 -14.45 -32.19
CA ASP A 397 32.07 -15.82 -31.68
C ASP A 397 33.38 -16.60 -31.95
N VAL A 398 33.99 -17.16 -30.91
CA VAL A 398 35.27 -17.84 -30.98
C VAL A 398 35.20 -19.08 -31.87
N LYS A 399 34.09 -19.84 -31.79
CA LYS A 399 33.91 -21.07 -32.56
C LYS A 399 33.79 -20.79 -34.08
N GLU A 400 33.11 -19.70 -34.42
CA GLU A 400 32.98 -19.24 -35.81
C GLU A 400 34.35 -18.79 -36.34
N LEU A 401 35.11 -18.06 -35.56
CA LEU A 401 36.45 -17.60 -35.91
C LEU A 401 37.39 -18.77 -36.13
N GLU A 402 37.48 -19.73 -35.21
CA GLU A 402 38.33 -20.92 -35.30
C GLU A 402 37.96 -21.78 -36.50
N ARG A 403 36.65 -21.99 -36.73
CA ARG A 403 36.17 -22.72 -37.90
C ARG A 403 36.58 -22.05 -39.22
N SER A 404 36.49 -20.72 -39.28
CA SER A 404 36.87 -19.97 -40.46
C SER A 404 38.39 -20.01 -40.70
N PHE A 405 39.17 -19.90 -39.63
CA PHE A 405 40.63 -20.07 -39.74
C PHE A 405 41.03 -21.46 -40.22
N SER A 406 40.39 -22.51 -39.69
CA SER A 406 40.68 -23.88 -40.06
C SER A 406 40.26 -24.21 -41.51
N THR A 407 39.17 -23.62 -42.01
CA THR A 407 38.62 -23.95 -43.35
C THR A 407 39.13 -23.03 -44.43
N LYS A 408 39.32 -21.73 -44.16
CA LYS A 408 39.63 -20.68 -45.14
C LYS A 408 40.99 -20.02 -44.93
N GLY A 409 41.63 -20.23 -43.76
CA GLY A 409 42.86 -19.56 -43.37
C GLY A 409 42.68 -18.09 -42.95
N PHE A 410 41.44 -17.57 -42.95
CA PHE A 410 41.12 -16.21 -42.55
C PHE A 410 39.64 -16.07 -42.13
N TYR A 411 39.33 -15.02 -41.41
CA TYR A 411 37.97 -14.63 -41.05
C TYR A 411 37.60 -13.26 -41.64
N MET A 412 36.41 -13.15 -42.24
CA MET A 412 35.93 -11.89 -42.80
C MET A 412 35.09 -11.12 -41.79
N LEU A 413 35.64 -10.04 -41.26
CA LEU A 413 34.99 -9.17 -40.27
C LEU A 413 34.55 -7.86 -40.93
N LYS A 414 33.29 -7.72 -41.29
CA LYS A 414 32.72 -6.51 -41.95
C LYS A 414 33.58 -5.97 -43.12
N GLY A 415 34.07 -6.86 -43.97
CA GLY A 415 34.89 -6.52 -45.14
C GLY A 415 36.39 -6.53 -44.88
N PHE A 416 36.84 -6.71 -43.65
CA PHE A 416 38.28 -6.84 -43.33
C PHE A 416 38.70 -8.31 -43.22
N LYS A 417 39.81 -8.64 -43.83
CA LYS A 417 40.39 -10.00 -43.80
C LYS A 417 41.27 -10.16 -42.56
N ILE A 418 40.79 -10.90 -41.56
CA ILE A 418 41.52 -11.17 -40.32
C ILE A 418 42.27 -12.47 -40.47
N LEU A 419 43.56 -12.45 -40.20
CA LEU A 419 44.44 -13.63 -40.20
C LEU A 419 44.62 -14.16 -38.79
N PRO A 420 44.99 -15.44 -38.62
CA PRO A 420 45.29 -16.01 -37.30
C PRO A 420 46.35 -15.22 -36.48
N GLU A 421 47.33 -14.63 -37.16
CA GLU A 421 48.36 -13.80 -36.52
C GLU A 421 47.84 -12.46 -35.93
N HIS A 422 46.64 -12.01 -36.29
CA HIS A 422 46.01 -10.79 -35.80
C HIS A 422 45.38 -10.98 -34.42
N VAL A 423 45.16 -12.23 -34.00
CA VAL A 423 44.46 -12.57 -32.77
C VAL A 423 45.15 -13.65 -31.98
N GLN A 424 45.01 -13.60 -30.67
CA GLN A 424 45.36 -14.66 -29.75
C GLN A 424 44.10 -15.19 -29.11
N ILE A 425 43.86 -16.50 -29.18
CA ILE A 425 42.74 -17.16 -28.50
C ILE A 425 43.28 -17.66 -27.17
N ILE A 426 42.81 -17.05 -26.09
CA ILE A 426 43.21 -17.40 -24.72
C ILE A 426 42.14 -18.27 -24.12
N ARG A 427 42.50 -19.48 -23.70
CA ARG A 427 41.66 -20.41 -22.97
C ARG A 427 42.08 -20.42 -21.51
N ARG A 428 41.13 -20.09 -20.64
CA ARG A 428 41.37 -20.07 -19.18
C ARG A 428 40.32 -20.92 -18.50
N LYS A 429 40.71 -21.78 -17.58
CA LYS A 429 39.79 -22.40 -16.65
C LYS A 429 39.37 -21.36 -15.64
N VAL A 430 38.11 -21.03 -15.60
CA VAL A 430 37.50 -20.12 -14.64
C VAL A 430 36.63 -20.95 -13.71
N VAL A 431 36.86 -20.77 -12.42
CA VAL A 431 36.04 -21.41 -11.39
C VAL A 431 34.97 -20.40 -10.98
N GLU A 432 33.74 -20.60 -11.42
CA GLU A 432 32.60 -19.80 -10.99
C GLU A 432 32.11 -20.29 -9.62
N ARG A 433 32.32 -19.46 -8.61
CA ARG A 433 31.90 -19.74 -7.22
C ARG A 433 30.47 -19.31 -6.91
N GLY A 434 29.78 -18.70 -7.87
CA GLY A 434 28.44 -18.15 -7.75
C GLY A 434 28.17 -17.12 -8.83
N LYS A 435 26.99 -16.52 -8.76
CA LYS A 435 26.55 -15.49 -9.72
C LYS A 435 26.08 -14.23 -8.99
N ARG A 436 26.19 -13.10 -9.70
CA ARG A 436 25.60 -11.84 -9.25
C ARG A 436 24.30 -11.59 -10.01
N PHE A 437 23.26 -11.20 -9.30
CA PHE A 437 21.95 -10.87 -9.88
C PHE A 437 21.29 -9.74 -9.08
N ILE A 438 20.24 -9.15 -9.63
CA ILE A 438 19.41 -8.17 -8.93
C ILE A 438 18.16 -8.91 -8.46
N PRO A 439 17.77 -8.84 -7.17
CA PRO A 439 16.54 -9.44 -6.68
C PRO A 439 15.31 -8.86 -7.36
N HIS A 440 14.28 -9.69 -7.49
CA HIS A 440 12.96 -9.23 -7.87
C HIS A 440 12.16 -8.83 -6.64
N VAL A 441 11.14 -8.02 -6.87
CA VAL A 441 10.30 -7.44 -5.81
C VAL A 441 8.83 -7.69 -6.08
N VAL A 442 8.12 -8.11 -5.04
CA VAL A 442 6.65 -8.04 -4.95
C VAL A 442 6.29 -7.01 -3.89
N GLU A 443 5.37 -6.12 -4.25
CA GLU A 443 4.93 -5.00 -3.41
C GLU A 443 3.44 -5.11 -3.11
N PRO A 444 3.02 -5.46 -1.89
CA PRO A 444 1.72 -5.07 -1.34
C PRO A 444 1.80 -3.67 -0.73
N SER A 445 0.92 -2.77 -1.17
CA SER A 445 0.84 -1.37 -0.71
C SER A 445 -0.57 -1.05 -0.22
N PHE A 446 -0.71 -0.40 0.94
CA PHE A 446 -2.01 -0.12 1.57
C PHE A 446 -2.13 1.36 1.93
N GLY A 447 -3.29 1.95 1.64
CA GLY A 447 -3.61 3.30 2.09
C GLY A 447 -4.17 3.29 3.52
N SER A 448 -3.35 3.64 4.54
CA SER A 448 -3.78 3.63 5.95
C SER A 448 -5.03 4.48 6.20
N ASP A 449 -5.16 5.63 5.53
CA ASP A 449 -6.32 6.51 5.63
C ASP A 449 -7.60 5.89 5.02
N ARG A 450 -7.45 5.14 3.93
CA ARG A 450 -8.56 4.37 3.35
C ARG A 450 -8.99 3.23 4.26
N LEU A 451 -8.01 2.48 4.82
CA LEU A 451 -8.29 1.43 5.82
C LEU A 451 -9.03 1.97 7.04
N PHE A 452 -8.62 3.14 7.52
CA PHE A 452 -9.29 3.83 8.61
C PHE A 452 -10.76 4.14 8.30
N TYR A 453 -11.05 4.71 7.13
CA TYR A 453 -12.42 5.01 6.74
C TYR A 453 -13.25 3.72 6.52
N VAL A 454 -12.66 2.71 5.88
CA VAL A 454 -13.30 1.40 5.70
C VAL A 454 -13.70 0.79 7.05
N ALA A 455 -12.79 0.79 8.03
CA ALA A 455 -13.11 0.30 9.38
C ALA A 455 -14.27 1.07 10.02
N LEU A 456 -14.32 2.40 9.85
CA LEU A 456 -15.44 3.22 10.33
C LEU A 456 -16.76 2.90 9.63
N GLU A 457 -16.76 2.79 8.29
CA GLU A 457 -17.97 2.54 7.52
C GLU A 457 -18.56 1.17 7.81
N TYR A 458 -17.71 0.13 7.91
CA TYR A 458 -18.15 -1.23 8.22
C TYR A 458 -18.58 -1.39 9.68
N ALA A 459 -17.96 -0.64 10.60
CA ALA A 459 -18.35 -0.62 12.00
C ALA A 459 -19.70 0.09 12.24
N TYR A 460 -20.08 1.06 11.40
CA TYR A 460 -21.28 1.86 11.60
C TYR A 460 -22.57 1.04 11.43
N GLN A 461 -23.34 0.92 12.50
CA GLN A 461 -24.62 0.21 12.54
C GLN A 461 -25.66 1.00 13.34
N LEU A 462 -26.92 0.76 13.00
CA LEU A 462 -28.07 1.20 13.78
C LEU A 462 -28.67 0.00 14.50
N LYS A 463 -28.70 0.03 15.82
CA LYS A 463 -29.34 -0.98 16.68
C LYS A 463 -30.37 -0.29 17.56
N GLU A 464 -31.65 -0.64 17.40
CA GLU A 464 -32.76 -0.05 18.17
C GLU A 464 -32.74 1.49 18.21
N ASN A 465 -32.54 2.12 17.04
CA ASN A 465 -32.41 3.58 16.87
C ASN A 465 -31.18 4.22 17.56
N ARG A 466 -30.21 3.43 17.99
CA ARG A 466 -28.91 3.91 18.47
C ARG A 466 -27.82 3.64 17.46
N VAL A 467 -26.90 4.57 17.33
CA VAL A 467 -25.68 4.35 16.55
C VAL A 467 -24.71 3.56 17.40
N VAL A 468 -24.19 2.46 16.80
CA VAL A 468 -23.15 1.61 17.40
C VAL A 468 -22.01 1.47 16.41
N LEU A 469 -20.79 1.77 16.82
CA LEU A 469 -19.60 1.46 16.04
C LEU A 469 -19.05 0.09 16.46
N ARG A 470 -19.37 -0.94 15.66
CA ARG A 470 -18.96 -2.32 15.93
C ARG A 470 -17.56 -2.61 15.39
N PHE A 471 -16.56 -1.91 15.90
CA PHE A 471 -15.18 -2.26 15.60
C PHE A 471 -14.83 -3.66 16.10
N PRO A 472 -14.00 -4.44 15.36
CA PRO A 472 -13.27 -5.56 15.95
C PRO A 472 -12.60 -5.12 17.25
N ARG A 473 -12.69 -5.94 18.30
CA ARG A 473 -12.30 -5.55 19.66
C ARG A 473 -10.85 -5.12 19.80
N ASP A 474 -9.97 -5.63 18.95
CA ASP A 474 -8.53 -5.34 18.96
C ASP A 474 -8.16 -4.00 18.29
N ILE A 475 -9.04 -3.42 17.45
CA ILE A 475 -8.82 -2.09 16.86
C ILE A 475 -9.65 -0.98 17.51
N ALA A 476 -10.52 -1.30 18.45
CA ALA A 476 -11.32 -0.29 19.16
C ALA A 476 -10.41 0.77 19.79
N PRO A 477 -10.66 2.08 19.55
CA PRO A 477 -9.80 3.15 20.08
C PRO A 477 -9.78 3.21 21.60
N VAL A 478 -10.93 2.97 22.22
CA VAL A 478 -11.09 2.78 23.66
C VAL A 478 -11.55 1.35 23.90
N GLN A 479 -10.87 0.63 24.78
CA GLN A 479 -11.12 -0.79 25.02
C GLN A 479 -12.22 -1.01 26.07
N VAL A 480 -12.22 -0.21 27.12
CA VAL A 480 -13.11 -0.39 28.26
C VAL A 480 -13.64 0.95 28.76
N GLY A 481 -14.94 1.05 28.93
CA GLY A 481 -15.56 2.17 29.62
C GLY A 481 -15.86 1.82 31.09
N VAL A 482 -15.65 2.73 32.04
CA VAL A 482 -15.95 2.53 33.46
C VAL A 482 -16.95 3.58 33.91
N TYR A 483 -18.08 3.12 34.42
CA TYR A 483 -19.23 3.98 34.75
C TYR A 483 -19.77 3.70 36.14
N PRO A 484 -19.88 4.66 37.04
CA PRO A 484 -20.66 4.47 38.26
C PRO A 484 -22.16 4.37 37.89
N LEU A 485 -22.94 3.54 38.57
CA LEU A 485 -24.39 3.43 38.32
C LEU A 485 -25.10 4.77 38.53
N VAL A 486 -24.73 5.48 39.61
CA VAL A 486 -25.15 6.84 39.91
C VAL A 486 -23.95 7.65 40.41
N SER A 487 -24.02 9.01 40.30
CA SER A 487 -22.91 9.91 40.65
C SER A 487 -22.96 10.32 42.11
N ARG A 488 -23.10 9.36 43.05
CA ARG A 488 -23.16 9.59 44.52
C ARG A 488 -22.84 8.29 45.25
N ASP A 489 -22.85 8.36 46.58
CA ASP A 489 -22.78 7.23 47.52
C ASP A 489 -21.47 6.42 47.42
N GLY A 490 -20.33 7.04 47.07
CA GLY A 490 -19.03 6.39 46.95
C GLY A 490 -18.82 5.60 45.64
N LEU A 491 -19.84 5.55 44.77
CA LEU A 491 -19.72 4.82 43.48
C LEU A 491 -18.77 5.52 42.51
N PRO A 492 -18.75 6.87 42.35
CA PRO A 492 -17.78 7.57 41.49
C PRO A 492 -16.33 7.32 41.91
N GLU A 493 -16.05 7.37 43.20
CA GLU A 493 -14.71 7.14 43.76
C GLU A 493 -14.26 5.71 43.47
N LYS A 494 -15.14 4.73 43.65
CA LYS A 494 -14.86 3.33 43.38
C LYS A 494 -14.70 3.07 41.87
N ALA A 495 -15.50 3.68 41.01
CA ALA A 495 -15.37 3.59 39.58
C ALA A 495 -14.06 4.21 39.08
N MET A 496 -13.64 5.33 39.67
CA MET A 496 -12.35 5.95 39.36
C MET A 496 -11.17 5.09 39.80
N GLU A 497 -11.30 4.36 40.93
CA GLU A 497 -10.30 3.36 41.37
C GLU A 497 -10.16 2.25 40.34
N VAL A 498 -11.27 1.67 39.83
CA VAL A 498 -11.27 0.64 38.78
C VAL A 498 -10.70 1.21 37.50
N HIS A 499 -11.08 2.40 37.08
CA HIS A 499 -10.53 3.05 35.88
C HIS A 499 -9.00 3.21 35.96
N ARG A 500 -8.48 3.71 37.07
CA ARG A 500 -7.03 3.87 37.28
C ARG A 500 -6.29 2.52 37.27
N MET A 501 -6.89 1.50 37.86
CA MET A 501 -6.35 0.15 37.82
C MET A 501 -6.20 -0.34 36.38
N LEU A 502 -7.22 -0.16 35.53
CA LEU A 502 -7.18 -0.58 34.12
C LEU A 502 -6.15 0.22 33.31
N LEU A 503 -6.00 1.52 33.56
CA LEU A 503 -4.94 2.33 32.95
C LEU A 503 -3.54 1.81 33.33
N ASN A 504 -3.32 1.45 34.60
CA ASN A 504 -2.05 0.89 35.06
C ASN A 504 -1.73 -0.49 34.44
N GLU A 505 -2.75 -1.25 34.07
CA GLU A 505 -2.63 -2.53 33.35
C GLU A 505 -2.47 -2.34 31.83
N GLY A 506 -2.40 -1.07 31.36
CA GLY A 506 -2.13 -0.73 29.96
C GLY A 506 -3.36 -0.72 29.04
N PHE A 507 -4.57 -0.78 29.58
CA PHE A 507 -5.79 -0.66 28.79
C PHE A 507 -6.09 0.80 28.45
N TYR A 508 -6.57 1.06 27.22
CA TYR A 508 -7.20 2.33 26.89
C TYR A 508 -8.61 2.33 27.49
N SER A 509 -8.75 2.99 28.63
CA SER A 509 -10.01 3.06 29.37
C SER A 509 -10.55 4.49 29.39
N GLU A 510 -11.88 4.65 29.32
CA GLU A 510 -12.56 5.91 29.59
C GLU A 510 -13.37 5.84 30.88
N TYR A 511 -13.58 7.02 31.51
CA TYR A 511 -14.46 7.18 32.63
C TYR A 511 -15.54 8.21 32.30
N ASP A 512 -16.81 7.92 32.60
CA ASP A 512 -17.91 8.83 32.38
C ASP A 512 -18.96 8.67 33.51
N GLU A 513 -19.28 9.78 34.17
CA GLU A 513 -20.33 9.85 35.23
C GLU A 513 -21.49 10.78 34.83
N SER A 514 -21.46 11.36 33.62
CA SER A 514 -22.42 12.38 33.22
C SER A 514 -23.75 11.76 32.75
N GLY A 515 -24.85 12.23 33.36
CA GLY A 515 -26.22 11.80 33.03
C GLY A 515 -26.56 10.38 33.53
N SER A 516 -27.55 9.74 32.94
CA SER A 516 -27.96 8.38 33.30
C SER A 516 -27.02 7.30 32.71
N ILE A 517 -26.96 6.14 33.34
CA ILE A 517 -26.14 5.00 32.87
C ILE A 517 -26.47 4.63 31.43
N GLY A 518 -27.74 4.65 31.03
CA GLY A 518 -28.12 4.37 29.63
C GLY A 518 -27.58 5.37 28.61
N ARG A 519 -27.40 6.68 29.02
CA ARG A 519 -26.77 7.69 28.18
C ARG A 519 -25.25 7.49 28.08
N ARG A 520 -24.61 7.02 29.16
CA ARG A 520 -23.16 6.68 29.16
C ARG A 520 -22.89 5.51 28.20
N TYR A 521 -23.68 4.46 28.27
CA TYR A 521 -23.61 3.35 27.32
C TYR A 521 -23.85 3.79 25.86
N ALA A 522 -24.84 4.67 25.62
CA ALA A 522 -25.09 5.17 24.28
C ALA A 522 -23.90 5.97 23.73
N ARG A 523 -23.19 6.75 24.56
CA ARG A 523 -21.97 7.46 24.15
C ARG A 523 -20.82 6.50 23.89
N ALA A 524 -20.65 5.47 24.71
CA ALA A 524 -19.67 4.41 24.53
C ALA A 524 -19.90 3.61 23.25
N ASP A 525 -21.16 3.24 22.99
CA ASP A 525 -21.56 2.53 21.77
C ASP A 525 -21.24 3.38 20.51
N GLU A 526 -21.48 4.71 20.54
CA GLU A 526 -21.16 5.64 19.43
C GLU A 526 -19.66 5.81 19.16
N ILE A 527 -18.78 5.53 20.10
CA ILE A 527 -17.33 5.57 19.91
C ILE A 527 -16.70 4.18 19.81
N GLY A 528 -17.54 3.14 19.92
CA GLY A 528 -17.17 1.76 19.67
C GLY A 528 -16.44 1.07 20.81
N VAL A 529 -16.68 1.46 22.06
CA VAL A 529 -16.12 0.78 23.25
C VAL A 529 -16.69 -0.63 23.37
N PRO A 530 -15.87 -1.70 23.26
CA PRO A 530 -16.37 -3.09 23.29
C PRO A 530 -17.01 -3.50 24.59
N LEU A 531 -16.43 -3.07 25.72
CA LEU A 531 -16.87 -3.48 27.05
C LEU A 531 -17.13 -2.27 27.95
N GLY A 532 -18.31 -2.24 28.59
CA GLY A 532 -18.65 -1.23 29.60
C GLY A 532 -18.72 -1.86 31.01
N ILE A 533 -17.90 -1.39 31.92
CA ILE A 533 -17.89 -1.82 33.32
C ILE A 533 -18.74 -0.88 34.13
N THR A 534 -19.76 -1.42 34.84
CA THR A 534 -20.58 -0.65 35.75
C THR A 534 -20.23 -0.97 37.20
N VAL A 535 -19.95 0.07 37.95
CA VAL A 535 -19.77 0.04 39.40
C VAL A 535 -21.10 0.41 40.04
N ASP A 536 -21.69 -0.51 40.80
CA ASP A 536 -23.00 -0.41 41.43
C ASP A 536 -22.92 -0.58 42.97
N TYR A 537 -24.06 -0.62 43.67
CA TYR A 537 -24.08 -0.77 45.12
C TYR A 537 -23.53 -2.12 45.57
N GLN A 538 -23.79 -3.20 44.81
CA GLN A 538 -23.23 -4.52 45.08
C GLN A 538 -21.70 -4.51 45.03
N THR A 539 -21.13 -3.66 44.17
CA THR A 539 -19.67 -3.49 44.08
C THR A 539 -19.05 -3.07 45.40
N LEU A 540 -19.76 -2.19 46.17
CA LEU A 540 -19.29 -1.72 47.47
C LEU A 540 -19.33 -2.82 48.55
N GLU A 541 -20.22 -3.79 48.40
CA GLU A 541 -20.41 -4.91 49.34
C GLU A 541 -19.42 -6.05 49.11
N ASP A 542 -19.28 -6.51 47.85
CA ASP A 542 -18.56 -7.74 47.53
C ASP A 542 -17.39 -7.58 46.57
N GLY A 543 -17.14 -6.36 46.08
CA GLY A 543 -16.04 -6.08 45.12
C GLY A 543 -16.24 -6.64 43.74
N THR A 544 -17.50 -6.92 43.34
CA THR A 544 -17.84 -7.34 41.97
C THR A 544 -18.31 -6.16 41.12
N VAL A 545 -18.21 -6.27 39.80
CA VAL A 545 -18.70 -5.29 38.82
C VAL A 545 -19.46 -5.97 37.72
N THR A 546 -20.37 -5.23 37.09
CA THR A 546 -21.06 -5.69 35.89
C THR A 546 -20.25 -5.32 34.67
N ILE A 547 -20.05 -6.23 33.73
CA ILE A 547 -19.40 -6.03 32.43
C ILE A 547 -20.47 -6.18 31.36
N ARG A 548 -20.67 -5.15 30.53
CA ARG A 548 -21.63 -5.14 29.44
C ARG A 548 -20.91 -5.25 28.10
N ASP A 549 -21.33 -6.17 27.25
CA ASP A 549 -20.90 -6.25 25.86
C ASP A 549 -21.65 -5.22 24.99
N ARG A 550 -20.91 -4.51 24.14
CA ARG A 550 -21.44 -3.53 23.17
C ARG A 550 -22.35 -4.17 22.13
N ASP A 551 -21.99 -5.37 21.66
CA ASP A 551 -22.61 -5.96 20.49
C ASP A 551 -23.92 -6.68 20.82
N SER A 552 -23.94 -7.48 21.86
CA SER A 552 -25.13 -8.21 22.33
C SER A 552 -26.00 -7.38 23.28
N TRP A 553 -25.39 -6.47 24.06
CA TRP A 553 -25.91 -5.77 25.24
C TRP A 553 -26.10 -6.69 26.45
N SER A 554 -25.67 -7.92 26.35
CA SER A 554 -25.63 -8.85 27.48
C SER A 554 -24.69 -8.37 28.56
N GLN A 555 -24.91 -8.84 29.78
CA GLN A 555 -24.12 -8.46 30.95
C GLN A 555 -23.67 -9.72 31.71
N VAL A 556 -22.45 -9.65 32.20
CA VAL A 556 -21.89 -10.65 33.12
C VAL A 556 -21.32 -9.95 34.34
N ARG A 557 -21.18 -10.64 35.46
CA ARG A 557 -20.64 -10.10 36.71
C ARG A 557 -19.39 -10.86 37.14
N ASN A 558 -18.35 -10.14 37.53
CA ASN A 558 -17.12 -10.73 38.07
C ASN A 558 -16.42 -9.80 39.06
N LYS A 559 -15.46 -10.32 39.80
CA LYS A 559 -14.67 -9.56 40.78
C LYS A 559 -13.71 -8.58 40.09
N ILE A 560 -13.57 -7.38 40.65
CA ILE A 560 -12.63 -6.37 40.16
C ILE A 560 -11.21 -6.93 40.03
N LYS A 561 -10.76 -7.76 40.97
CA LYS A 561 -9.41 -8.35 40.99
C LYS A 561 -9.13 -9.27 39.78
N ALA A 562 -10.16 -9.85 39.17
CA ALA A 562 -10.02 -10.75 38.01
C ALA A 562 -9.98 -9.98 36.67
N LEU A 563 -10.41 -8.72 36.63
CA LEU A 563 -10.54 -7.94 35.40
C LEU A 563 -9.26 -7.91 34.55
N PRO A 564 -8.06 -7.66 35.10
CA PRO A 564 -6.87 -7.55 34.26
C PRO A 564 -6.61 -8.81 33.43
N GLU A 565 -6.62 -9.98 34.05
CA GLU A 565 -6.38 -11.26 33.38
C GLU A 565 -7.47 -11.57 32.34
N LEU A 566 -8.73 -11.42 32.71
CA LEU A 566 -9.88 -11.67 31.85
C LEU A 566 -9.88 -10.74 30.63
N LEU A 567 -9.65 -9.44 30.82
CA LEU A 567 -9.61 -8.47 29.74
C LEU A 567 -8.41 -8.70 28.80
N HIS A 568 -7.23 -9.03 29.33
CA HIS A 568 -6.11 -9.43 28.50
C HIS A 568 -6.42 -10.68 27.67
N GLY A 569 -7.10 -11.67 28.26
CA GLY A 569 -7.58 -12.87 27.54
C GLY A 569 -8.56 -12.50 26.43
N TYR A 570 -9.54 -11.67 26.74
CA TYR A 570 -10.57 -11.21 25.81
C TYR A 570 -9.97 -10.44 24.63
N PHE A 571 -9.17 -9.40 24.85
CA PHE A 571 -8.58 -8.60 23.77
C PHE A 571 -7.53 -9.33 22.94
N ARG A 572 -7.04 -10.48 23.42
CA ARG A 572 -6.14 -11.38 22.68
C ARG A 572 -6.86 -12.55 22.01
N PHE A 573 -8.20 -12.56 21.98
CA PHE A 573 -9.03 -13.62 21.41
C PHE A 573 -8.79 -15.02 22.04
N LYS A 574 -8.39 -15.05 23.30
CA LYS A 574 -8.26 -16.29 24.09
C LYS A 574 -9.52 -16.61 24.88
N LEU A 575 -10.35 -15.61 25.15
CA LEU A 575 -11.62 -15.68 25.86
C LEU A 575 -12.69 -14.98 25.04
N ASP A 576 -13.92 -15.51 25.10
CA ASP A 576 -15.11 -14.86 24.58
C ASP A 576 -15.83 -14.07 25.69
N PHE A 577 -16.91 -13.38 25.37
CA PHE A 577 -17.60 -12.52 26.34
C PHE A 577 -18.17 -13.32 27.51
N GLU A 578 -18.70 -14.49 27.23
CA GLU A 578 -19.30 -15.40 28.21
C GLU A 578 -18.30 -15.90 29.25
N ASP A 579 -17.00 -15.93 28.92
CA ASP A 579 -15.93 -16.34 29.82
C ASP A 579 -15.57 -15.24 30.85
N LEU A 580 -16.09 -14.00 30.65
CA LEU A 580 -15.75 -12.86 31.52
C LEU A 580 -16.47 -12.86 32.86
N GLY A 581 -17.49 -13.69 33.06
CA GLY A 581 -18.19 -13.77 34.33
C GLY A 581 -19.53 -14.51 34.27
N GLU A 582 -20.21 -14.50 35.39
CA GLU A 582 -21.54 -15.10 35.51
C GLU A 582 -22.60 -14.20 34.85
N PRO A 583 -23.54 -14.75 34.06
CA PRO A 583 -24.61 -13.97 33.47
C PRO A 583 -25.44 -13.20 34.51
N VAL A 584 -25.79 -11.97 34.17
CA VAL A 584 -26.71 -11.14 34.97
C VAL A 584 -28.05 -11.13 34.26
N GLU A 585 -29.11 -11.55 34.94
CA GLU A 585 -30.47 -11.39 34.44
C GLU A 585 -30.81 -9.91 34.34
N THR A 586 -31.24 -9.47 33.16
CA THR A 586 -31.58 -8.07 32.84
C THR A 586 -33.05 -7.76 33.08
#